data_408a4d0e8d9b2cdbfa9ec1f5aefd0a70
#
_entry.id   408a4d0e8d9b2cdbfa9ec1f5aefd0a70
#
_cell.length_a   1.000
_cell.length_b   1.000
_cell.length_c   1.000
_cell.angle_alpha   90.00
_cell.angle_beta   90.00
_cell.angle_gamma   90.00
#
_symmetry.space_group_name_H-M   'P 1'
#
loop_
_entity.id
_entity.type
_entity.pdbx_description
1 polymer ?
#
loop_
_entity_poly.entity_id
_entity_poly.type
_entity_poly.pdbx_seq_one_letter_code
_entity_poly.pdbx_strand_id
1 'polypeptide(L)' 'NKSCSLDTITAGSKLKIDRVPEDDQNLLKYFVDNNLMPNKSITVTKSERSLGVITLNTENNTDVVFSFEIAKLIHVTKF' A
#
# COMPACT_ATOMS: atom_id res chain seq x y z
N ASN A 1 3.90 -16.25 8.41
CA ASN A 1 4.12 -15.07 7.57
C ASN A 1 4.04 -13.82 8.42
N LYS A 2 5.03 -12.97 8.28
CA LYS A 2 5.09 -11.74 9.05
C LYS A 2 4.52 -10.57 8.26
N SER A 3 3.68 -9.80 8.92
CA SER A 3 3.24 -8.52 8.40
C SER A 3 4.39 -7.52 8.45
N CYS A 4 4.54 -6.71 7.43
CA CYS A 4 5.54 -5.64 7.42
C CYS A 4 4.92 -4.37 6.86
N SER A 5 5.57 -3.24 7.10
CA SER A 5 5.06 -1.98 6.57
C SER A 5 5.37 -1.85 5.08
N LEU A 6 4.45 -1.22 4.37
CA LEU A 6 4.52 -1.12 2.92
C LEU A 6 5.78 -0.38 2.43
N ASP A 7 6.29 0.56 3.23
CA ASP A 7 7.47 1.34 2.87
C ASP A 7 8.75 0.50 2.75
N THR A 8 8.75 -0.72 3.31
CA THR A 8 9.91 -1.60 3.25
C THR A 8 9.91 -2.51 2.03
N ILE A 9 8.87 -2.47 1.23
CA ILE A 9 8.67 -3.40 0.12
C ILE A 9 9.38 -2.88 -1.13
N THR A 10 10.01 -3.79 -1.85
CA THR A 10 10.68 -3.47 -3.11
C THR A 10 9.73 -3.63 -4.29
N ALA A 11 10.06 -2.96 -5.41
CA ALA A 11 9.25 -3.04 -6.62
C ALA A 11 9.18 -4.49 -7.14
N GLY A 12 8.04 -4.83 -7.72
CA GLY A 12 7.78 -6.15 -8.27
C GLY A 12 7.14 -7.14 -7.30
N SER A 13 6.96 -6.74 -6.04
CA SER A 13 6.37 -7.64 -5.03
C SER A 13 4.85 -7.60 -5.08
N LYS A 14 4.24 -8.78 -5.00
CA LYS A 14 2.80 -8.91 -4.88
C LYS A 14 2.44 -9.19 -3.43
N LEU A 15 1.45 -8.47 -2.91
CA LEU A 15 1.17 -8.41 -1.48
C LEU A 15 -0.32 -8.46 -1.22
N LYS A 16 -0.66 -8.83 0.02
CA LYS A 16 -2.01 -8.69 0.53
C LYS A 16 -1.99 -7.63 1.63
N ILE A 17 -2.96 -6.73 1.63
CA ILE A 17 -3.09 -5.72 2.68
C ILE A 17 -3.64 -6.39 3.93
N ASP A 18 -2.93 -6.24 5.05
CA ASP A 18 -3.37 -6.76 6.34
C ASP A 18 -4.11 -5.70 7.13
N ARG A 19 -3.61 -4.46 7.11
CA ARG A 19 -4.15 -3.40 7.94
C ARG A 19 -3.84 -2.03 7.35
N VAL A 20 -4.80 -1.13 7.45
CA VAL A 20 -4.65 0.28 7.04
C VAL A 20 -4.92 1.16 8.24
N PRO A 21 -4.42 2.41 8.25
CA PRO A 21 -4.71 3.34 9.36
C PRO A 21 -6.19 3.72 9.34
N GLU A 22 -6.79 3.78 10.53
CA GLU A 22 -8.22 4.08 10.67
C GLU A 22 -8.46 5.35 11.49
N ASP A 23 -7.38 6.00 11.95
CA ASP A 23 -7.49 7.18 12.79
C ASP A 23 -7.86 8.44 12.01
N ASP A 24 -7.51 8.48 10.73
CA ASP A 24 -7.79 9.61 9.86
C ASP A 24 -8.90 9.22 8.89
N GLN A 25 -10.08 9.80 9.06
CA GLN A 25 -11.23 9.44 8.25
C GLN A 25 -11.07 9.81 6.78
N ASN A 26 -10.37 10.90 6.49
CA ASN A 26 -10.12 11.30 5.10
C ASN A 26 -9.21 10.30 4.41
N LEU A 27 -8.19 9.84 5.11
CA LEU A 27 -7.27 8.86 4.58
C LEU A 27 -7.96 7.50 4.39
N LEU A 28 -8.78 7.11 5.37
CA LEU A 28 -9.54 5.87 5.29
C LEU A 28 -10.49 5.89 4.09
N LYS A 29 -11.16 7.01 3.86
CA LYS A 29 -12.04 7.17 2.69
C LYS A 29 -11.26 6.99 1.40
N TYR A 30 -10.06 7.55 1.33
CA TYR A 30 -9.21 7.40 0.16
C TYR A 30 -8.87 5.93 -0.10
N PHE A 31 -8.57 5.17 0.96
CA PHE A 31 -8.28 3.74 0.83
C PHE A 31 -9.51 2.96 0.35
N VAL A 32 -10.68 3.27 0.90
CA VAL A 32 -11.93 2.63 0.47
C VAL A 32 -12.19 2.91 -1.01
N ASP A 33 -12.06 4.18 -1.41
CA ASP A 33 -12.36 4.60 -2.77
C ASP A 33 -11.41 3.97 -3.79
N ASN A 34 -10.20 3.65 -3.37
CA ASN A 34 -9.19 3.06 -4.24
C ASN A 34 -9.02 1.55 -4.07
N ASN A 35 -9.97 0.91 -3.37
CA ASN A 35 -9.98 -0.54 -3.18
C ASN A 35 -8.71 -1.05 -2.46
N LEU A 36 -8.28 -0.31 -1.44
CA LEU A 36 -7.06 -0.62 -0.69
C LEU A 36 -7.36 -1.07 0.74
N MET A 37 -8.48 -1.75 0.95
CA MET A 37 -8.86 -2.24 2.26
C MET A 37 -8.20 -3.58 2.58
N PRO A 38 -8.22 -4.01 3.85
CA PRO A 38 -7.67 -5.30 4.24
C PRO A 38 -8.18 -6.45 3.37
N ASN A 39 -7.31 -7.42 3.14
CA ASN A 39 -7.53 -8.60 2.29
C ASN A 39 -7.48 -8.34 0.79
N LYS A 40 -7.24 -7.12 0.36
CA LYS A 40 -7.07 -6.81 -1.06
C LYS A 40 -5.63 -7.05 -1.47
N SER A 41 -5.45 -7.51 -2.71
CA SER A 41 -4.12 -7.73 -3.29
C SER A 41 -3.62 -6.47 -3.96
N ILE A 42 -2.34 -6.21 -3.82
CA ILE A 42 -1.68 -5.10 -4.49
C ILE A 42 -0.32 -5.56 -5.02
N THR A 43 0.20 -4.83 -5.99
CA THR A 43 1.55 -5.05 -6.50
C THR A 43 2.31 -3.73 -6.42
N VAL A 44 3.49 -3.75 -5.82
CA VAL A 44 4.35 -2.57 -5.82
C VAL A 44 5.06 -2.52 -7.17
N THR A 45 4.78 -1.49 -7.96
CA THR A 45 5.37 -1.35 -9.28
C THR A 45 6.60 -0.46 -9.27
N LYS A 46 6.65 0.52 -8.37
CA LYS A 46 7.80 1.42 -8.21
C LYS A 46 8.00 1.75 -6.76
N SER A 47 9.25 1.85 -6.35
CA SER A 47 9.62 2.33 -5.03
C SER A 47 10.78 3.30 -5.21
N GLU A 48 10.50 4.59 -5.11
CA GLU A 48 11.45 5.65 -5.45
C GLU A 48 11.79 6.47 -4.22
N ARG A 49 12.83 6.02 -3.51
CA ARG A 49 13.23 6.65 -2.25
C ARG A 49 13.70 8.09 -2.43
N SER A 50 14.36 8.38 -3.55
CA SER A 50 14.82 9.74 -3.82
C SER A 50 13.68 10.73 -3.99
N LEU A 51 12.52 10.25 -4.44
CA LEU A 51 11.32 11.06 -4.58
C LEU A 51 10.38 10.94 -3.38
N GLY A 52 10.64 9.97 -2.50
CA GLY A 52 9.82 9.74 -1.32
C GLY A 52 8.45 9.16 -1.60
N VAL A 53 8.31 8.42 -2.71
CA VAL A 53 7.01 7.87 -3.13
C VAL A 53 7.12 6.40 -3.50
N ILE A 54 5.99 5.71 -3.35
CA ILE A 54 5.83 4.31 -3.76
C ILE A 54 4.57 4.20 -4.58
N THR A 55 4.63 3.45 -5.68
CA THR A 55 3.50 3.27 -6.60
C THR A 55 3.00 1.84 -6.52
N LEU A 56 1.69 1.69 -6.38
CA LEU A 56 1.02 0.41 -6.30
C LEU A 56 0.07 0.24 -7.48
N ASN A 57 -0.12 -1.02 -7.88
CA ASN A 57 -1.20 -1.39 -8.78
C ASN A 57 -2.21 -2.20 -7.98
N THR A 58 -3.48 -1.81 -8.03
CA THR A 58 -4.55 -2.45 -7.26
C THR A 58 -5.16 -3.62 -8.03
N GLU A 59 -6.05 -4.37 -7.37
CA GLU A 59 -6.77 -5.47 -8.01
C GLU A 59 -7.57 -5.00 -9.22
N ASN A 60 -8.01 -3.74 -9.21
CA ASN A 60 -8.79 -3.15 -10.29
C ASN A 60 -7.90 -2.59 -11.41
N ASN A 61 -6.61 -2.89 -11.36
CA ASN A 61 -5.63 -2.42 -12.34
C ASN A 61 -5.54 -0.89 -12.36
N THR A 62 -5.63 -0.28 -11.19
CA THR A 62 -5.51 1.17 -11.01
C THR A 62 -4.20 1.46 -10.30
N ASP A 63 -3.46 2.46 -10.77
CA ASP A 63 -2.22 2.88 -10.11
C ASP A 63 -2.53 3.90 -9.02
N VAL A 64 -1.89 3.71 -7.87
CA VAL A 64 -2.01 4.60 -6.73
C VAL A 64 -0.63 4.93 -6.22
N VAL A 65 -0.39 6.20 -5.91
CA VAL A 65 0.91 6.66 -5.42
C VAL A 65 0.76 7.17 -3.99
N PHE A 66 1.66 6.71 -3.12
CA PHE A 66 1.73 7.17 -1.73
C PHE A 66 3.12 7.69 -1.41
N SER A 67 3.18 8.64 -0.46
CA SER A 67 4.45 8.98 0.19
C SER A 67 4.89 7.81 1.09
N PHE A 68 6.18 7.73 1.38
CA PHE A 68 6.65 6.72 2.33
C PHE A 68 6.06 6.91 3.72
N GLU A 69 5.74 8.15 4.10
CA GLU A 69 5.11 8.41 5.40
C GLU A 69 3.74 7.74 5.50
N ILE A 70 2.95 7.77 4.43
CA ILE A 70 1.67 7.08 4.38
C ILE A 70 1.90 5.57 4.31
N ALA A 71 2.86 5.13 3.50
CA ALA A 71 3.14 3.71 3.33
C ALA A 71 3.56 3.03 4.64
N LYS A 72 4.22 3.76 5.54
CA LYS A 72 4.59 3.23 6.86
C LYS A 72 3.40 2.79 7.68
N LEU A 73 2.24 3.37 7.42
CA LEU A 73 1.02 3.11 8.18
C LEU A 73 0.25 1.90 7.64
N ILE A 74 0.63 1.40 6.48
CA ILE A 74 -0.05 0.28 5.82
C ILE A 74 0.77 -0.98 6.06
N HIS A 75 0.12 -2.02 6.60
CA HIS A 75 0.77 -3.31 6.88
C HIS A 75 0.34 -4.33 5.84
N VAL A 76 1.31 -5.07 5.32
CA VAL A 76 1.11 -6.02 4.22
C VAL A 76 1.82 -7.33 4.51
N THR A 77 1.37 -8.39 3.83
CA THR A 77 2.00 -9.71 3.86
C THR A 77 2.28 -10.15 2.43
N LYS A 78 3.45 -10.70 2.19
CA LYS A 78 3.80 -11.24 0.87
C LYS A 78 3.04 -12.54 0.61
N PHE A 79 2.66 -12.71 -0.61
CA PHE A 79 2.07 -13.97 -1.07
C PHE A 79 3.10 -15.08 -1.15
#